data_5c938c908f002733b58ee5848d679d61
#
_entry.id   5c938c908f002733b58ee5848d679d61
#
_cell.length_a   1.000
_cell.length_b   1.000
_cell.length_c   1.000
_cell.angle_alpha   90.00
_cell.angle_beta   90.00
_cell.angle_gamma   90.00
#
_symmetry.space_group_name_H-M   'P 1'
#
loop_
_entity.id
_entity.type
_entity.pdbx_description
1 polymer ?
#
loop_
_entity_poly.entity_id
_entity_poly.type
_entity_poly.pdbx_seq_one_letter_code
_entity_poly.pdbx_strand_id
1 'polypeptide(L)'
;GVIFKPQDNVSWYYSYSESFLPRSGEQYKKLTASAAALDPDVYESSEVGVKWAISPDLSFTAAYFDSEQTVATRDDSGESAEIVGLQVDGIELELKGKVNDNLSVVVGYTDMDGETSSGGEPREIPDNTLTVYATYQVNDQLGWGVGVMKVGESKISNNKPTLVLPSYTRVDFSVSYDVSDDLTLRLNAENLTDELYFPH
;
A
#
# COMPACT_ATOMS: atom_id res chain seq x y z
N GLY A 1 1.16 4.36 20.49
CA GLY A 1 2.00 3.21 20.09
C GLY A 1 3.04 2.87 21.13
N VAL A 2 3.62 1.70 20.99
CA VAL A 2 4.67 1.15 21.88
C VAL A 2 5.78 0.59 21.00
N ILE A 3 7.04 0.78 21.43
CA ILE A 3 8.22 0.22 20.76
C ILE A 3 9.03 -0.54 21.81
N PHE A 4 9.42 -1.77 21.47
CA PHE A 4 10.31 -2.61 22.26
C PHE A 4 11.56 -2.98 21.47
N LYS A 5 12.73 -2.70 21.99
CA LYS A 5 14.03 -2.96 21.38
C LYS A 5 14.78 -4.05 22.17
N PRO A 6 14.64 -5.32 21.81
CA PRO A 6 15.39 -6.40 22.47
C PRO A 6 16.89 -6.36 22.13
N GLN A 7 17.23 -5.76 20.98
CA GLN A 7 18.60 -5.58 20.48
C GLN A 7 18.70 -4.21 19.78
N ASP A 8 19.89 -3.67 19.63
CA ASP A 8 20.11 -2.36 19.01
C ASP A 8 19.62 -2.29 17.57
N ASN A 9 19.67 -3.43 16.86
CA ASN A 9 19.30 -3.54 15.46
C ASN A 9 17.89 -4.13 15.21
N VAL A 10 17.13 -4.44 16.27
CA VAL A 10 15.77 -5.01 16.16
C VAL A 10 14.81 -4.20 17.01
N SER A 11 13.71 -3.78 16.41
CA SER A 11 12.62 -3.07 17.09
C SER A 11 11.28 -3.74 16.76
N TRP A 12 10.57 -4.16 17.79
CA TRP A 12 9.16 -4.53 17.70
C TRP A 12 8.31 -3.31 18.00
N TYR A 13 7.19 -3.18 17.32
CA TYR A 13 6.27 -2.08 17.58
C TYR A 13 4.82 -2.53 17.47
N TYR A 14 4.00 -1.81 18.18
CA TYR A 14 2.56 -1.79 18.03
C TYR A 14 2.10 -0.34 17.90
N SER A 15 1.27 -0.05 16.93
CA SER A 15 0.63 1.25 16.76
C SER A 15 -0.88 1.08 16.68
N TYR A 16 -1.58 2.06 17.22
CA TYR A 16 -3.01 2.25 17.04
C TYR A 16 -3.24 3.72 16.70
N SER A 17 -4.04 3.96 15.72
CA SER A 17 -4.46 5.29 15.30
C SER A 17 -5.95 5.32 15.05
N GLU A 18 -6.54 6.46 15.35
CA GLU A 18 -7.93 6.78 15.05
C GLU A 18 -7.97 8.12 14.32
N SER A 19 -8.76 8.20 13.29
CA SER A 19 -9.03 9.43 12.55
C SER A 19 -10.49 9.49 12.16
N PHE A 20 -10.98 10.67 11.84
CA PHE A 20 -12.36 10.85 11.45
C PHE A 20 -12.48 11.77 10.24
N LEU A 21 -13.47 11.48 9.39
CA LEU A 21 -13.82 12.30 8.24
C LEU A 21 -15.18 12.96 8.49
N PRO A 22 -15.22 14.30 8.68
CA PRO A 22 -16.48 15.01 8.79
C PRO A 22 -17.30 14.89 7.50
N ARG A 23 -18.59 14.61 7.62
CA ARG A 23 -19.51 14.49 6.47
C ARG A 23 -19.90 15.84 5.85
N SER A 24 -18.99 16.78 5.80
CA SER A 24 -19.25 18.19 5.41
C SER A 24 -19.69 18.39 3.95
N GLY A 25 -19.36 17.47 3.04
CA GLY A 25 -19.65 17.63 1.61
C GLY A 25 -21.11 17.40 1.24
N GLU A 26 -21.77 16.43 1.82
CA GLU A 26 -23.19 16.14 1.58
C GLU A 26 -24.11 16.99 2.46
N GLN A 27 -23.66 17.40 3.64
CA GLN A 27 -24.37 18.29 4.54
C GLN A 27 -24.66 19.65 3.92
N TYR A 28 -23.77 20.18 3.08
CA TYR A 28 -23.97 21.47 2.40
C TYR A 28 -24.93 21.39 1.21
N LYS A 29 -25.16 20.23 0.63
CA LYS A 29 -26.08 20.05 -0.50
C LYS A 29 -27.53 19.87 -0.09
N LYS A 30 -27.80 19.29 1.09
CA LYS A 30 -29.12 19.08 1.68
C LYS A 30 -29.02 19.12 3.20
N LEU A 31 -28.96 20.30 3.79
CA LEU A 31 -29.08 20.50 5.23
C LEU A 31 -30.49 20.12 5.70
N THR A 32 -30.69 18.83 5.99
CA THR A 32 -31.82 18.40 6.80
C THR A 32 -31.34 18.24 8.25
N ALA A 33 -32.23 18.49 9.20
CA ALA A 33 -31.91 18.28 10.63
C ALA A 33 -31.36 16.85 10.89
N SER A 34 -31.74 15.93 10.07
CA SER A 34 -31.33 14.53 10.14
C SER A 34 -29.93 14.26 9.57
N ALA A 35 -29.49 15.03 8.55
CA ALA A 35 -28.12 14.88 8.03
C ALA A 35 -27.10 15.58 8.96
N ALA A 36 -27.54 16.63 9.65
CA ALA A 36 -26.71 17.36 10.62
C ALA A 36 -26.45 16.57 11.92
N ALA A 37 -27.22 15.51 12.17
CA ALA A 37 -27.12 14.68 13.39
C ALA A 37 -26.31 13.39 13.16
N LEU A 38 -25.76 13.15 11.96
CA LEU A 38 -24.89 12.00 11.73
C LEU A 38 -23.46 12.30 12.20
N ASP A 39 -22.91 11.36 12.93
CA ASP A 39 -21.52 11.40 13.36
C ASP A 39 -20.56 11.29 12.15
N PRO A 40 -19.32 11.78 12.25
CA PRO A 40 -18.31 11.60 11.23
C PRO A 40 -17.99 10.11 11.00
N ASP A 41 -17.52 9.77 9.82
CA ASP A 41 -16.94 8.45 9.59
C ASP A 41 -15.65 8.32 10.39
N VAL A 42 -15.49 7.20 11.09
CA VAL A 42 -14.30 6.92 11.91
C VAL A 42 -13.44 5.88 11.21
N TYR A 43 -12.15 6.09 11.24
CA TYR A 43 -11.14 5.17 10.73
C TYR A 43 -10.22 4.77 11.86
N GLU A 44 -10.19 3.50 12.17
CA GLU A 44 -9.30 2.89 13.15
C GLU A 44 -8.28 2.02 12.44
N SER A 45 -7.03 2.05 12.89
CA SER A 45 -5.99 1.18 12.36
C SER A 45 -5.09 0.71 13.48
N SER A 46 -4.86 -0.59 13.51
CA SER A 46 -3.91 -1.28 14.38
C SER A 46 -2.83 -1.94 13.56
N GLU A 47 -1.59 -1.82 13.98
CA GLU A 47 -0.45 -2.44 13.31
C GLU A 47 0.53 -2.99 14.34
N VAL A 48 1.00 -4.22 14.10
CA VAL A 48 2.09 -4.83 14.84
C VAL A 48 3.18 -5.25 13.87
N GLY A 49 4.43 -4.93 14.19
CA GLY A 49 5.50 -5.24 13.26
C GLY A 49 6.86 -5.31 13.91
N VAL A 50 7.83 -5.67 13.07
CA VAL A 50 9.25 -5.72 13.40
C VAL A 50 10.05 -4.96 12.35
N LYS A 51 10.99 -4.16 12.81
CA LYS A 51 12.00 -3.48 11.99
C LYS A 51 13.38 -4.04 12.37
N TRP A 52 14.08 -4.57 11.41
CA TRP A 52 15.39 -5.16 11.58
C TRP A 52 16.42 -4.48 10.68
N ALA A 53 17.40 -3.83 11.29
CA ALA A 53 18.60 -3.38 10.59
C ALA A 53 19.54 -4.58 10.41
N ILE A 54 19.45 -5.22 9.23
CA ILE A 54 20.28 -6.39 8.85
C ILE A 54 21.75 -5.98 8.82
N SER A 55 22.01 -4.78 8.27
CA SER A 55 23.29 -4.08 8.28
C SER A 55 23.06 -2.58 8.45
N PRO A 56 24.11 -1.74 8.58
CA PRO A 56 23.93 -0.29 8.62
C PRO A 56 23.18 0.29 7.41
N ASP A 57 23.29 -0.37 6.26
CA ASP A 57 22.76 0.11 4.99
C ASP A 57 21.59 -0.73 4.47
N LEU A 58 21.19 -1.81 5.16
CA LEU A 58 20.09 -2.71 4.72
C LEU A 58 19.10 -2.95 5.87
N SER A 59 17.85 -2.65 5.64
CA SER A 59 16.76 -2.85 6.60
C SER A 59 15.66 -3.75 6.05
N PHE A 60 15.04 -4.49 6.96
CA PHE A 60 13.84 -5.29 6.71
C PHE A 60 12.74 -4.87 7.68
N THR A 61 11.52 -4.76 7.17
CA THR A 61 10.31 -4.53 7.96
C THR A 61 9.29 -5.61 7.63
N ALA A 62 8.62 -6.13 8.64
CA ALA A 62 7.42 -6.96 8.48
C ALA A 62 6.35 -6.45 9.43
N ALA A 63 5.14 -6.34 8.94
CA ALA A 63 4.00 -5.86 9.70
C ALA A 63 2.74 -6.68 9.38
N TYR A 64 1.85 -6.79 10.35
CA TYR A 64 0.45 -7.13 10.18
C TYR A 64 -0.38 -5.92 10.58
N PHE A 65 -1.32 -5.55 9.75
CA PHE A 65 -2.23 -4.45 9.99
C PHE A 65 -3.69 -4.91 9.91
N ASP A 66 -4.53 -4.21 10.64
CA ASP A 66 -5.99 -4.29 10.58
C ASP A 66 -6.53 -2.87 10.59
N SER A 67 -7.37 -2.54 9.62
CA SER A 67 -7.95 -1.21 9.44
C SER A 67 -9.44 -1.30 9.21
N GLU A 68 -10.20 -0.51 9.97
CA GLU A 68 -11.66 -0.49 9.92
C GLU A 68 -12.16 0.93 9.66
N GLN A 69 -13.15 1.03 8.80
CA GLN A 69 -13.94 2.24 8.62
C GLN A 69 -15.33 2.01 9.17
N THR A 70 -15.70 2.76 10.20
CA THR A 70 -17.07 2.81 10.72
C THR A 70 -17.80 3.99 10.08
N VAL A 71 -18.95 3.74 9.50
CA VAL A 71 -19.81 4.74 8.88
C VAL A 71 -21.12 4.87 9.64
N ALA A 72 -21.52 6.10 9.92
CA ALA A 72 -22.81 6.36 10.53
C ALA A 72 -23.93 6.18 9.48
N THR A 73 -24.93 5.40 9.85
CA THR A 73 -26.13 5.12 9.05
C THR A 73 -27.39 5.37 9.90
N ARG A 74 -28.55 4.98 9.40
CA ARG A 74 -29.79 4.99 10.16
C ARG A 74 -30.33 3.58 10.23
N ASP A 75 -30.80 3.22 11.40
CA ASP A 75 -31.56 1.99 11.58
C ASP A 75 -33.00 2.13 11.03
N ASP A 76 -33.75 1.03 11.08
CA ASP A 76 -35.13 0.97 10.62
C ASP A 76 -36.08 1.90 11.40
N SER A 77 -35.70 2.35 12.58
CA SER A 77 -36.44 3.33 13.40
C SER A 77 -36.15 4.78 13.03
N GLY A 78 -35.10 4.99 12.22
CA GLY A 78 -34.61 6.29 11.78
C GLY A 78 -33.68 6.95 12.78
N GLU A 79 -33.21 6.21 13.80
CA GLU A 79 -32.18 6.66 14.73
C GLU A 79 -30.79 6.47 14.13
N SER A 80 -29.82 7.23 14.64
CA SER A 80 -28.41 7.09 14.22
C SER A 80 -27.87 5.74 14.67
N ALA A 81 -27.27 5.00 13.75
CA ALA A 81 -26.59 3.74 14.01
C ALA A 81 -25.22 3.76 13.34
N GLU A 82 -24.26 3.08 13.91
CA GLU A 82 -22.93 2.88 13.34
C GLU A 82 -22.82 1.47 12.76
N ILE A 83 -22.23 1.37 11.58
CA ILE A 83 -21.90 0.07 10.97
C ILE A 83 -20.47 0.08 10.50
N VAL A 84 -19.81 -1.07 10.53
CA VAL A 84 -18.55 -1.27 9.83
C VAL A 84 -18.81 -1.17 8.33
N GLY A 85 -18.23 -0.17 7.69
CA GLY A 85 -18.41 0.08 6.25
C GLY A 85 -17.40 -0.68 5.40
N LEU A 86 -16.18 -0.80 5.90
CA LEU A 86 -15.05 -1.46 5.27
C LEU A 86 -14.07 -1.93 6.34
N GLN A 87 -13.61 -3.16 6.24
CA GLN A 87 -12.48 -3.69 6.98
C GLN A 87 -11.43 -4.20 6.00
N VAL A 88 -10.17 -3.95 6.27
CA VAL A 88 -9.03 -4.44 5.48
C VAL A 88 -7.93 -4.84 6.44
N ASP A 89 -7.49 -6.07 6.33
CA ASP A 89 -6.33 -6.56 7.07
C ASP A 89 -5.30 -7.21 6.14
N GLY A 90 -4.08 -7.35 6.60
CA GLY A 90 -3.04 -7.89 5.75
C GLY A 90 -1.66 -7.88 6.35
N ILE A 91 -0.72 -8.34 5.54
CA ILE A 91 0.70 -8.31 5.86
C ILE A 91 1.46 -7.41 4.90
N GLU A 92 2.46 -6.72 5.42
CA GLU A 92 3.41 -5.94 4.65
C GLU A 92 4.83 -6.39 4.93
N LEU A 93 5.62 -6.57 3.87
CA LEU A 93 7.04 -6.87 3.94
C LEU A 93 7.82 -5.84 3.13
N GLU A 94 8.85 -5.26 3.71
CA GLU A 94 9.77 -4.36 3.03
C GLU A 94 11.22 -4.79 3.26
N LEU A 95 12.02 -4.85 2.19
CA LEU A 95 13.47 -4.93 2.23
C LEU A 95 14.05 -3.76 1.46
N LYS A 96 14.89 -2.94 2.10
CA LYS A 96 15.39 -1.71 1.51
C LYS A 96 16.81 -1.41 1.91
N GLY A 97 17.64 -1.07 0.93
CA GLY A 97 18.99 -0.58 1.17
C GLY A 97 20.03 -1.23 0.27
N LYS A 98 21.29 -1.15 0.70
CA LYS A 98 22.45 -1.72 0.00
C LYS A 98 22.69 -3.15 0.47
N VAL A 99 22.67 -4.08 -0.47
CA VAL A 99 23.08 -5.47 -0.22
C VAL A 99 24.61 -5.59 -0.19
N ASN A 100 25.28 -4.78 -1.02
CA ASN A 100 26.71 -4.60 -1.05
C ASN A 100 27.06 -3.26 -1.71
N ASP A 101 28.34 -2.96 -1.92
CA ASP A 101 28.80 -1.68 -2.48
C ASP A 101 28.21 -1.37 -3.86
N ASN A 102 27.86 -2.39 -4.63
CA ASN A 102 27.39 -2.26 -6.01
C ASN A 102 25.89 -2.47 -6.17
N LEU A 103 25.23 -3.20 -5.25
CA LEU A 103 23.83 -3.60 -5.36
C LEU A 103 22.97 -2.93 -4.29
N SER A 104 21.99 -2.15 -4.73
CA SER A 104 20.92 -1.63 -3.89
C SER A 104 19.58 -2.21 -4.31
N VAL A 105 18.70 -2.48 -3.34
CA VAL A 105 17.38 -3.06 -3.58
C VAL A 105 16.30 -2.32 -2.79
N VAL A 106 15.11 -2.28 -3.36
CA VAL A 106 13.86 -1.99 -2.67
C VAL A 106 12.88 -3.08 -3.07
N VAL A 107 12.39 -3.83 -2.10
CA VAL A 107 11.37 -4.88 -2.29
C VAL A 107 10.23 -4.56 -1.34
N GLY A 108 9.03 -4.47 -1.87
CA GLY A 108 7.78 -4.34 -1.11
C GLY A 108 6.83 -5.46 -1.51
N TYR A 109 6.22 -6.10 -0.54
CA TYR A 109 5.15 -7.07 -0.73
C TYR A 109 4.03 -6.76 0.24
N THR A 110 2.80 -6.73 -0.28
CA THR A 110 1.58 -6.61 0.52
C THR A 110 0.61 -7.70 0.08
N ASP A 111 -0.03 -8.33 1.05
CA ASP A 111 -1.12 -9.29 0.87
C ASP A 111 -2.27 -8.82 1.75
N MET A 112 -3.45 -8.65 1.17
CA MET A 112 -4.57 -7.98 1.83
C MET A 112 -5.87 -8.73 1.57
N ASP A 113 -6.66 -8.85 2.62
CA ASP A 113 -8.06 -9.22 2.54
C ASP A 113 -8.94 -8.04 2.95
N GLY A 114 -10.07 -7.89 2.29
CA GLY A 114 -11.03 -6.82 2.61
C GLY A 114 -12.46 -7.30 2.59
N GLU A 115 -13.27 -6.75 3.49
CA GLU A 115 -14.69 -7.03 3.59
C GLU A 115 -15.49 -5.73 3.71
N THR A 116 -16.56 -5.63 2.95
CA THR A 116 -17.53 -4.53 3.04
C THR A 116 -18.67 -4.88 3.99
N SER A 117 -19.44 -3.89 4.44
CA SER A 117 -20.63 -4.09 5.29
C SER A 117 -21.66 -5.09 4.74
N SER A 118 -21.60 -5.41 3.46
CA SER A 118 -22.47 -6.39 2.82
C SER A 118 -21.87 -7.80 2.74
N GLY A 119 -20.69 -8.03 3.30
CA GLY A 119 -19.97 -9.30 3.26
C GLY A 119 -19.30 -9.59 1.93
N GLY A 120 -19.09 -8.58 1.09
CA GLY A 120 -18.40 -8.71 -0.19
C GLY A 120 -17.02 -8.10 -0.17
N GLU A 121 -16.14 -8.54 -1.08
CA GLU A 121 -14.84 -7.95 -1.27
C GLU A 121 -14.95 -6.49 -1.74
N PRO A 122 -14.12 -5.57 -1.22
CA PRO A 122 -14.10 -4.19 -1.67
C PRO A 122 -13.55 -4.10 -3.10
N ARG A 123 -14.00 -3.07 -3.82
CA ARG A 123 -13.50 -2.79 -5.16
C ARG A 123 -12.14 -2.08 -5.09
N GLU A 124 -11.35 -2.24 -6.12
CA GLU A 124 -10.09 -1.51 -6.34
C GLU A 124 -9.00 -1.80 -5.29
N ILE A 125 -9.18 -2.86 -4.49
CA ILE A 125 -8.15 -3.38 -3.58
C ILE A 125 -7.61 -4.68 -4.19
N PRO A 126 -6.35 -4.73 -4.64
CA PRO A 126 -5.76 -5.96 -5.14
C PRO A 126 -5.43 -6.91 -3.99
N ASP A 127 -5.64 -8.22 -4.18
CA ASP A 127 -5.34 -9.25 -3.18
C ASP A 127 -3.88 -9.19 -2.73
N ASN A 128 -2.97 -8.92 -3.66
CA ASN A 128 -1.56 -8.76 -3.34
C ASN A 128 -0.85 -7.83 -4.31
N THR A 129 0.24 -7.23 -3.83
CA THR A 129 1.16 -6.45 -4.65
C THR A 129 2.61 -6.85 -4.35
N LEU A 130 3.44 -6.91 -5.38
CA LEU A 130 4.88 -7.08 -5.25
C LEU A 130 5.58 -6.01 -6.09
N THR A 131 6.44 -5.25 -5.45
CA THR A 131 7.33 -4.31 -6.13
C THR A 131 8.78 -4.68 -5.83
N VAL A 132 9.57 -4.84 -6.86
CA VAL A 132 11.02 -5.06 -6.75
C VAL A 132 11.70 -4.01 -7.59
N TYR A 133 12.62 -3.28 -7.00
CA TYR A 133 13.51 -2.40 -7.72
C TYR A 133 14.94 -2.67 -7.27
N ALA A 134 15.79 -2.98 -8.24
CA ALA A 134 17.20 -3.26 -7.99
C ALA A 134 18.07 -2.38 -8.89
N THR A 135 19.10 -1.77 -8.31
CA THR A 135 20.12 -1.02 -9.06
C THR A 135 21.48 -1.64 -8.82
N TYR A 136 22.24 -1.76 -9.89
CA TYR A 136 23.58 -2.31 -9.84
C TYR A 136 24.58 -1.37 -10.52
N GLN A 137 25.61 -0.97 -9.78
CA GLN A 137 26.74 -0.20 -10.29
C GLN A 137 27.81 -1.16 -10.79
N VAL A 138 27.99 -1.21 -12.11
CA VAL A 138 28.97 -2.11 -12.74
C VAL A 138 30.40 -1.62 -12.51
N ASN A 139 30.60 -0.30 -12.64
CA ASN A 139 31.82 0.43 -12.39
C ASN A 139 31.50 1.91 -12.16
N ASP A 140 32.50 2.76 -12.03
CA ASP A 140 32.33 4.18 -11.71
C ASP A 140 31.50 4.94 -12.75
N GLN A 141 31.39 4.43 -13.99
CA GLN A 141 30.67 5.07 -15.10
C GLN A 141 29.34 4.41 -15.45
N LEU A 142 29.21 3.09 -15.26
CA LEU A 142 28.07 2.32 -15.75
C LEU A 142 27.22 1.77 -14.60
N GLY A 143 25.96 2.15 -14.58
CA GLY A 143 24.93 1.57 -13.71
C GLY A 143 23.70 1.12 -14.50
N TRP A 144 22.97 0.13 -13.99
CA TRP A 144 21.69 -0.27 -14.51
C TRP A 144 20.70 -0.54 -13.38
N GLY A 145 19.42 -0.51 -13.71
CA GLY A 145 18.33 -0.81 -12.79
C GLY A 145 17.25 -1.66 -13.46
N VAL A 146 16.61 -2.51 -12.67
CA VAL A 146 15.45 -3.31 -13.05
C VAL A 146 14.33 -3.05 -12.07
N GLY A 147 13.14 -2.76 -12.57
CA GLY A 147 11.89 -2.67 -11.83
C GLY A 147 10.96 -3.81 -12.22
N VAL A 148 10.34 -4.46 -11.24
CA VAL A 148 9.26 -5.43 -11.44
C VAL A 148 8.11 -5.01 -10.54
N MET A 149 6.93 -4.83 -11.12
CA MET A 149 5.71 -4.58 -10.40
C MET A 149 4.69 -5.65 -10.77
N LYS A 150 4.26 -6.44 -9.79
CA LYS A 150 3.15 -7.37 -9.92
C LYS A 150 1.99 -6.86 -9.06
N VAL A 151 0.82 -6.76 -9.66
CA VAL A 151 -0.44 -6.41 -8.98
C VAL A 151 -1.39 -7.58 -9.14
N GLY A 152 -1.98 -8.01 -8.04
CA GLY A 152 -2.97 -9.08 -8.01
C GLY A 152 -4.29 -8.67 -8.66
N GLU A 153 -5.21 -9.59 -8.71
CA GLU A 153 -6.58 -9.34 -9.15
C GLU A 153 -7.29 -8.37 -8.17
N SER A 154 -8.20 -7.56 -8.68
CA SER A 154 -9.07 -6.72 -7.85
C SER A 154 -10.50 -6.67 -8.40
N LYS A 155 -11.49 -6.45 -7.55
CA LYS A 155 -12.88 -6.31 -7.96
C LYS A 155 -13.15 -4.92 -8.55
N ILE A 156 -13.94 -4.87 -9.62
CA ILE A 156 -14.40 -3.61 -10.22
C ILE A 156 -15.66 -3.11 -9.52
N SER A 157 -16.47 -4.01 -8.96
CA SER A 157 -17.78 -3.68 -8.43
C SER A 157 -18.19 -4.60 -7.29
N ASN A 158 -18.63 -4.02 -6.18
CA ASN A 158 -19.15 -4.76 -5.02
C ASN A 158 -20.45 -5.54 -5.37
N ASN A 159 -21.18 -5.10 -6.41
CA ASN A 159 -22.46 -5.72 -6.81
C ASN A 159 -22.32 -6.77 -7.92
N LYS A 160 -21.14 -6.92 -8.50
CA LYS A 160 -20.87 -7.84 -9.61
C LYS A 160 -19.54 -8.56 -9.36
N PRO A 161 -19.51 -9.59 -8.51
CA PRO A 161 -18.28 -10.25 -8.08
C PRO A 161 -17.51 -10.93 -9.22
N THR A 162 -18.14 -11.15 -10.37
CA THR A 162 -17.50 -11.72 -11.57
C THR A 162 -16.75 -10.70 -12.42
N LEU A 163 -16.89 -9.40 -12.12
CA LEU A 163 -16.16 -8.35 -12.82
C LEU A 163 -14.88 -8.03 -12.05
N VAL A 164 -13.78 -8.44 -12.62
CA VAL A 164 -12.43 -8.29 -12.04
C VAL A 164 -11.51 -7.56 -12.99
N LEU A 165 -10.58 -6.82 -12.45
CA LEU A 165 -9.36 -6.41 -13.12
C LEU A 165 -8.35 -7.55 -13.00
N PRO A 166 -7.85 -8.08 -14.12
CA PRO A 166 -6.89 -9.18 -14.05
C PRO A 166 -5.57 -8.72 -13.44
N SER A 167 -4.88 -9.65 -12.79
CA SER A 167 -3.51 -9.42 -12.34
C SER A 167 -2.59 -9.12 -13.52
N TYR A 168 -1.55 -8.32 -13.27
CA TYR A 168 -0.51 -8.03 -14.27
C TYR A 168 0.88 -7.99 -13.66
N THR A 169 1.88 -8.10 -14.54
CA THR A 169 3.29 -7.94 -14.17
C THR A 169 3.97 -7.03 -15.18
N ARG A 170 4.43 -5.86 -14.73
CA ARG A 170 5.20 -4.90 -15.50
C ARG A 170 6.68 -5.00 -15.16
N VAL A 171 7.51 -4.99 -16.17
CA VAL A 171 8.96 -4.99 -16.05
C VAL A 171 9.53 -3.75 -16.70
N ASP A 172 10.34 -3.02 -15.94
CA ASP A 172 11.01 -1.80 -16.37
C ASP A 172 12.54 -1.98 -16.30
N PHE A 173 13.26 -1.26 -17.16
CA PHE A 173 14.72 -1.28 -17.16
C PHE A 173 15.27 0.13 -17.32
N SER A 174 16.39 0.38 -16.68
CA SER A 174 17.12 1.62 -16.83
C SER A 174 18.63 1.36 -16.94
N VAL A 175 19.32 2.23 -17.67
CA VAL A 175 20.77 2.24 -17.68
C VAL A 175 21.26 3.68 -17.66
N SER A 176 22.33 3.93 -16.92
CA SER A 176 23.01 5.20 -16.86
C SER A 176 24.50 5.02 -17.20
N TYR A 177 25.03 5.94 -17.99
CA TYR A 177 26.44 5.95 -18.34
C TYR A 177 27.01 7.37 -18.24
N ASP A 178 27.98 7.54 -17.36
CA ASP A 178 28.71 8.78 -17.19
C ASP A 178 29.83 8.87 -18.25
N VAL A 179 29.56 9.67 -19.29
CA VAL A 179 30.51 9.89 -20.40
C VAL A 179 31.69 10.73 -19.93
N SER A 180 31.44 11.70 -19.07
CA SER A 180 32.42 12.57 -18.40
C SER A 180 31.85 13.10 -17.11
N ASP A 181 32.64 13.87 -16.34
CA ASP A 181 32.18 14.50 -15.10
C ASP A 181 30.97 15.44 -15.28
N ASP A 182 30.80 15.96 -16.51
CA ASP A 182 29.72 16.92 -16.85
C ASP A 182 28.57 16.31 -17.67
N LEU A 183 28.68 15.05 -18.13
CA LEU A 183 27.70 14.45 -19.05
C LEU A 183 27.35 13.03 -18.64
N THR A 184 26.09 12.83 -18.28
CA THR A 184 25.49 11.52 -18.04
C THR A 184 24.42 11.23 -19.09
N LEU A 185 24.47 10.07 -19.72
CA LEU A 185 23.42 9.53 -20.58
C LEU A 185 22.55 8.57 -19.77
N ARG A 186 21.22 8.69 -19.93
CA ARG A 186 20.25 7.78 -19.31
C ARG A 186 19.28 7.27 -20.35
N LEU A 187 19.03 5.96 -20.31
CA LEU A 187 17.98 5.29 -21.05
C LEU A 187 17.04 4.62 -20.06
N ASN A 188 15.73 4.86 -20.22
CA ASN A 188 14.68 4.17 -19.49
C ASN A 188 13.78 3.48 -20.48
N ALA A 189 13.44 2.24 -20.22
CA ALA A 189 12.48 1.45 -20.95
C ALA A 189 11.43 0.92 -19.97
N GLU A 190 10.20 1.33 -20.15
CA GLU A 190 9.07 0.93 -19.32
C GLU A 190 8.28 -0.15 -20.04
N ASN A 191 7.68 -1.05 -19.24
CA ASN A 191 6.84 -2.13 -19.74
C ASN A 191 7.52 -2.95 -20.85
N LEU A 192 8.70 -3.47 -20.57
CA LEU A 192 9.51 -4.26 -21.51
C LEU A 192 8.80 -5.49 -22.09
N THR A 193 7.82 -6.00 -21.36
CA THR A 193 7.05 -7.19 -21.74
C THR A 193 5.81 -6.87 -22.57
N ASP A 194 5.54 -5.57 -22.83
CA ASP A 194 4.33 -5.09 -23.52
C ASP A 194 3.04 -5.62 -22.88
N GLU A 195 3.03 -5.65 -21.55
CA GLU A 195 1.89 -6.12 -20.75
C GLU A 195 0.71 -5.14 -20.86
N LEU A 196 -0.47 -5.65 -21.16
CA LEU A 196 -1.68 -4.84 -21.13
C LEU A 196 -2.20 -4.77 -19.67
N TYR A 197 -2.14 -3.60 -19.08
CA TYR A 197 -2.61 -3.39 -17.72
C TYR A 197 -3.49 -2.14 -17.59
N PHE A 198 -4.31 -2.15 -16.55
CA PHE A 198 -5.18 -1.03 -16.20
C PHE A 198 -4.68 -0.43 -14.87
N PRO A 199 -4.05 0.74 -14.89
CA PRO A 199 -3.67 1.41 -13.64
C PRO A 199 -4.93 1.87 -12.90
N HIS A 200 -4.93 1.72 -11.57
CA HIS A 200 -5.98 2.20 -10.69
C HIS A 200 -5.92 3.71 -10.51
#